data_34c2f2e4c68f217e8bbb9fdaa04334de
#
_entry.id   34c2f2e4c68f217e8bbb9fdaa04334de
#
_cell.length_a   1.000
_cell.length_b   1.000
_cell.length_c   1.000
_cell.angle_alpha   90.00
_cell.angle_beta   90.00
_cell.angle_gamma   90.00
#
_symmetry.space_group_name_H-M   'P 1'
#
loop_
_entity.id
_entity.type
_entity.pdbx_description
1 polymer ?
#
loop_
_entity_poly.entity_id
_entity_poly.type
_entity_poly.pdbx_seq_one_letter_code
_entity_poly.pdbx_strand_id
1 'polypeptide(L)'
;MASSFQTLPKIKRPFADSGQRNNIPDSVASTSNLASMQQGWNSTTSTPIDDGGIPPTRLDFNGLGYMATAALLFLQQGGFVVYDSTVSTNIGGYPKGAILWIVSNGIPQYAVRSTINNNTNNPASNMTGWEACTINPYGSQMSGYYSDVTAAQLRNIKIVTEEPATGVNGTIYAIIES
;
A
#
# COMPACT_ATOMS: atom_id res chain seq x y z
N MET A 1 18.59 26.93 5.00
CA MET A 1 19.12 25.70 4.39
C MET A 1 17.92 24.95 3.81
N ALA A 2 17.89 24.71 2.51
CA ALA A 2 16.84 23.90 1.91
C ALA A 2 17.01 22.45 2.42
N SER A 3 15.99 21.88 3.08
CA SER A 3 16.00 20.47 3.44
C SER A 3 15.86 19.66 2.16
N SER A 4 16.94 19.06 1.69
CA SER A 4 16.88 18.05 0.65
C SER A 4 16.41 16.74 1.27
N PHE A 5 15.51 16.02 0.59
CA PHE A 5 15.21 14.64 0.95
C PHE A 5 16.51 13.83 0.91
N GLN A 6 16.89 13.25 2.05
CA GLN A 6 18.04 12.36 2.08
C GLN A 6 17.69 11.10 1.29
N THR A 7 18.54 10.76 0.34
CA THR A 7 18.46 9.46 -0.34
C THR A 7 18.86 8.37 0.65
N LEU A 8 17.90 7.53 1.04
CA LEU A 8 18.18 6.34 1.84
C LEU A 8 19.08 5.36 1.06
N PRO A 9 19.99 4.66 1.75
CA PRO A 9 20.76 3.59 1.12
C PRO A 9 19.82 2.56 0.49
N LYS A 10 20.06 2.23 -0.79
CA LYS A 10 19.26 1.24 -1.49
C LYS A 10 19.63 -0.18 -1.04
N ILE A 11 18.61 -0.94 -0.65
CA ILE A 11 18.76 -2.37 -0.37
C ILE A 11 18.79 -3.10 -1.71
N LYS A 12 19.85 -3.87 -1.97
CA LYS A 12 20.01 -4.63 -3.21
C LYS A 12 19.40 -6.02 -3.13
N ARG A 13 19.34 -6.59 -1.93
CA ARG A 13 18.75 -7.91 -1.61
C ARG A 13 18.37 -7.95 -0.14
N PRO A 14 17.42 -8.79 0.28
CA PRO A 14 17.11 -8.97 1.68
C PRO A 14 18.31 -9.47 2.49
N PHE A 15 18.34 -9.15 3.78
CA PHE A 15 19.35 -9.68 4.69
C PHE A 15 19.26 -11.22 4.76
N ALA A 16 20.37 -11.92 4.79
CA ALA A 16 20.41 -13.39 4.79
C ALA A 16 19.62 -14.04 3.64
N ASP A 17 19.62 -13.42 2.44
CA ASP A 17 18.89 -13.89 1.25
C ASP A 17 19.21 -15.34 0.91
N SER A 18 20.49 -15.71 0.91
CA SER A 18 20.98 -17.08 0.70
C SER A 18 21.36 -17.80 2.01
N GLY A 19 21.16 -17.18 3.16
CA GLY A 19 21.51 -17.72 4.47
C GLY A 19 20.39 -18.56 5.06
N GLN A 20 20.78 -19.50 5.95
CA GLN A 20 19.81 -20.18 6.78
C GLN A 20 19.12 -19.19 7.71
N ARG A 21 17.80 -19.32 7.83
CA ARG A 21 16.94 -18.48 8.68
C ARG A 21 15.70 -19.24 9.13
N ASN A 22 15.18 -18.85 10.28
CA ASN A 22 13.87 -19.29 10.74
C ASN A 22 12.79 -18.35 10.22
N ASN A 23 11.60 -18.89 9.97
CA ASN A 23 10.40 -18.05 9.91
C ASN A 23 10.08 -17.60 11.34
N ILE A 24 9.76 -16.32 11.51
CA ILE A 24 9.33 -15.77 12.79
C ILE A 24 7.82 -16.01 12.92
N PRO A 25 7.36 -16.91 13.78
CA PRO A 25 5.94 -17.20 13.95
C PRO A 25 5.24 -16.06 14.72
N ASP A 26 3.93 -16.05 14.71
CA ASP A 26 3.15 -15.08 15.49
C ASP A 26 3.37 -15.26 16.99
N SER A 27 3.39 -16.52 17.47
CA SER A 27 3.64 -16.85 18.87
C SER A 27 4.49 -18.10 19.04
N VAL A 28 5.15 -18.22 20.19
CA VAL A 28 5.92 -19.40 20.63
C VAL A 28 5.62 -19.71 22.09
N ALA A 29 6.02 -20.90 22.55
CA ALA A 29 5.94 -21.25 23.98
C ALA A 29 6.80 -20.29 24.82
N SER A 30 6.34 -19.91 26.00
CA SER A 30 7.00 -18.97 26.91
C SER A 30 8.38 -19.43 27.40
N THR A 31 8.69 -20.72 27.29
CA THR A 31 9.98 -21.33 27.64
C THR A 31 10.92 -21.47 26.43
N SER A 32 10.47 -21.06 25.24
CA SER A 32 11.26 -21.14 24.02
C SER A 32 12.31 -20.03 23.97
N ASN A 33 13.47 -20.30 23.37
CA ASN A 33 14.46 -19.28 23.03
C ASN A 33 14.26 -18.71 21.60
N LEU A 34 13.16 -19.12 20.92
CA LEU A 34 12.81 -18.65 19.60
C LEU A 34 12.08 -17.30 19.68
N ALA A 35 12.25 -16.48 18.67
CA ALA A 35 11.53 -15.22 18.52
C ALA A 35 10.10 -15.45 18.00
N SER A 36 9.18 -14.55 18.38
CA SER A 36 7.83 -14.45 17.82
C SER A 36 7.47 -13.00 17.54
N MET A 37 6.48 -12.78 16.66
CA MET A 37 6.00 -11.44 16.38
C MET A 37 5.29 -10.80 17.59
N GLN A 38 4.59 -11.61 18.38
CA GLN A 38 3.81 -11.12 19.50
C GLN A 38 4.67 -10.74 20.71
N GLN A 39 5.73 -11.51 21.01
CA GLN A 39 6.51 -11.36 22.24
C GLN A 39 7.98 -10.98 22.01
N GLY A 40 8.48 -11.05 20.75
CA GLY A 40 9.91 -11.00 20.50
C GLY A 40 10.62 -12.22 21.11
N TRP A 41 11.79 -12.02 21.70
CA TRP A 41 12.45 -13.00 22.52
C TRP A 41 11.97 -12.89 23.96
N ASN A 42 11.67 -14.01 24.59
CA ASN A 42 11.19 -14.06 25.98
C ASN A 42 12.36 -14.00 27.00
N SER A 43 12.04 -14.01 28.30
CA SER A 43 13.01 -13.88 29.39
C SER A 43 14.08 -15.00 29.42
N THR A 44 13.81 -16.18 28.87
CA THR A 44 14.78 -17.29 28.79
C THR A 44 16.05 -16.87 28.05
N THR A 45 15.93 -15.96 27.07
CA THR A 45 17.08 -15.45 26.30
C THR A 45 17.90 -14.40 27.03
N SER A 46 17.36 -13.82 28.11
CA SER A 46 18.03 -12.82 28.96
C SER A 46 18.53 -13.39 30.29
N THR A 47 18.16 -14.64 30.58
CA THR A 47 18.62 -15.35 31.79
C THR A 47 20.08 -15.79 31.59
N PRO A 48 20.94 -15.71 32.62
CA PRO A 48 22.29 -16.26 32.55
C PRO A 48 22.27 -17.75 32.23
N ILE A 49 23.27 -18.23 31.48
CA ILE A 49 23.34 -19.64 31.07
C ILE A 49 23.42 -20.55 32.33
N ASP A 50 24.18 -20.12 33.34
CA ASP A 50 24.34 -20.84 34.60
C ASP A 50 23.02 -20.96 35.38
N ASP A 51 22.04 -20.09 35.12
CA ASP A 51 20.69 -20.09 35.71
C ASP A 51 19.65 -20.71 34.75
N GLY A 52 20.09 -21.44 33.74
CA GLY A 52 19.20 -22.13 32.79
C GLY A 52 18.77 -21.29 31.58
N GLY A 53 19.37 -20.12 31.34
CA GLY A 53 19.10 -19.32 30.17
C GLY A 53 19.60 -19.97 28.86
N ILE A 54 18.88 -19.72 27.79
CA ILE A 54 19.23 -20.22 26.46
C ILE A 54 19.34 -19.01 25.52
N PRO A 55 20.53 -18.72 24.94
CA PRO A 55 20.71 -17.57 24.08
C PRO A 55 19.80 -17.57 22.85
N PRO A 56 19.46 -16.39 22.30
CA PRO A 56 18.73 -16.29 21.03
C PRO A 56 19.48 -16.97 19.90
N THR A 57 18.74 -17.52 18.94
CA THR A 57 19.37 -18.20 17.80
C THR A 57 19.80 -17.21 16.72
N ARG A 58 20.96 -17.49 16.06
CA ARG A 58 21.36 -16.77 14.86
C ARG A 58 20.31 -16.85 13.75
N LEU A 59 19.58 -17.95 13.68
CA LEU A 59 18.57 -18.19 12.65
C LEU A 59 17.37 -17.24 12.79
N ASP A 60 17.00 -16.88 14.01
CA ASP A 60 15.93 -15.90 14.27
C ASP A 60 16.37 -14.48 13.90
N PHE A 61 17.62 -14.11 14.23
CA PHE A 61 18.18 -12.83 13.76
C PHE A 61 18.17 -12.73 12.24
N ASN A 62 18.58 -13.80 11.56
CA ASN A 62 18.53 -13.88 10.09
C ASN A 62 17.08 -13.77 9.57
N GLY A 63 16.14 -14.45 10.22
CA GLY A 63 14.73 -14.42 9.85
C GLY A 63 14.11 -13.04 9.99
N LEU A 64 14.31 -12.39 11.14
CA LEU A 64 13.82 -11.04 11.40
C LEU A 64 14.45 -10.01 10.43
N GLY A 65 15.78 -10.08 10.26
CA GLY A 65 16.48 -9.21 9.32
C GLY A 65 16.00 -9.39 7.88
N TYR A 66 15.78 -10.64 7.45
CA TYR A 66 15.22 -10.94 6.14
C TYR A 66 13.83 -10.33 5.97
N MET A 67 12.92 -10.57 6.89
CA MET A 67 11.54 -10.09 6.82
C MET A 67 11.49 -8.56 6.73
N ALA A 68 12.23 -7.86 7.58
CA ALA A 68 12.27 -6.40 7.57
C ALA A 68 12.85 -5.84 6.27
N THR A 69 13.98 -6.39 5.82
CA THR A 69 14.65 -5.89 4.61
C THR A 69 13.96 -6.31 3.32
N ALA A 70 13.25 -7.44 3.29
CA ALA A 70 12.41 -7.83 2.17
C ALA A 70 11.22 -6.88 2.00
N ALA A 71 10.57 -6.49 3.11
CA ALA A 71 9.50 -5.49 3.08
C ALA A 71 10.00 -4.12 2.57
N LEU A 72 11.17 -3.68 3.02
CA LEU A 72 11.78 -2.44 2.52
C LEU A 72 12.15 -2.52 1.04
N LEU A 73 12.71 -3.66 0.60
CA LEU A 73 13.02 -3.88 -0.81
C LEU A 73 11.75 -3.85 -1.67
N PHE A 74 10.66 -4.48 -1.22
CA PHE A 74 9.36 -4.42 -1.88
C PHE A 74 8.89 -2.97 -2.07
N LEU A 75 8.98 -2.14 -1.03
CA LEU A 75 8.63 -0.72 -1.13
C LEU A 75 9.56 0.06 -2.09
N GLN A 76 10.87 -0.24 -2.07
CA GLN A 76 11.83 0.38 -2.98
C GLN A 76 11.60 0.03 -4.46
N GLN A 77 11.03 -1.12 -4.72
CA GLN A 77 10.63 -1.56 -6.06
C GLN A 77 9.30 -0.96 -6.53
N GLY A 78 8.69 -0.10 -5.72
CA GLY A 78 7.37 0.46 -5.99
C GLY A 78 6.23 -0.50 -5.66
N GLY A 79 6.45 -1.38 -4.68
CA GLY A 79 5.43 -2.32 -4.21
C GLY A 79 4.17 -1.63 -3.71
N PHE A 80 3.03 -2.21 -4.03
CA PHE A 80 1.71 -1.68 -3.70
C PHE A 80 1.09 -2.43 -2.53
N VAL A 81 0.62 -1.69 -1.53
CA VAL A 81 -0.10 -2.29 -0.40
C VAL A 81 -1.53 -2.58 -0.85
N VAL A 82 -1.95 -3.83 -0.71
CA VAL A 82 -3.31 -4.30 -0.98
C VAL A 82 -4.05 -4.61 0.31
N TYR A 83 -5.36 -4.76 0.24
CA TYR A 83 -6.15 -5.20 1.38
C TYR A 83 -5.73 -6.62 1.81
N ASP A 84 -5.53 -6.79 3.11
CA ASP A 84 -5.33 -8.08 3.75
C ASP A 84 -6.25 -8.20 4.96
N SER A 85 -7.03 -9.29 5.01
CA SER A 85 -8.03 -9.50 6.08
C SER A 85 -7.38 -9.77 7.44
N THR A 86 -6.22 -10.44 7.45
CA THR A 86 -5.48 -10.73 8.69
C THR A 86 -4.89 -9.45 9.27
N VAL A 87 -4.27 -8.63 8.41
CA VAL A 87 -3.77 -7.31 8.82
C VAL A 87 -4.93 -6.45 9.30
N SER A 88 -6.03 -6.39 8.55
CA SER A 88 -7.24 -5.62 8.92
C SER A 88 -7.75 -6.02 10.31
N THR A 89 -7.82 -7.32 10.60
CA THR A 89 -8.25 -7.83 11.91
C THR A 89 -7.27 -7.43 13.01
N ASN A 90 -5.98 -7.61 12.80
CA ASN A 90 -4.95 -7.36 13.82
C ASN A 90 -4.83 -5.87 14.19
N ILE A 91 -5.02 -4.96 13.24
CA ILE A 91 -4.98 -3.51 13.49
C ILE A 91 -6.33 -2.91 13.89
N GLY A 92 -7.41 -3.71 13.94
CA GLY A 92 -8.76 -3.23 14.23
C GLY A 92 -9.40 -2.44 13.08
N GLY A 93 -9.02 -2.74 11.84
CA GLY A 93 -9.44 -2.07 10.62
C GLY A 93 -8.50 -0.95 10.18
N TYR A 94 -8.50 -0.67 8.89
CA TYR A 94 -7.66 0.38 8.29
C TYR A 94 -8.11 1.77 8.75
N PRO A 95 -7.18 2.66 9.14
CA PRO A 95 -7.54 4.00 9.59
C PRO A 95 -8.01 4.88 8.44
N LYS A 96 -8.75 5.94 8.75
CA LYS A 96 -9.08 6.99 7.80
C LYS A 96 -7.81 7.57 7.18
N GLY A 97 -7.78 7.65 5.84
CA GLY A 97 -6.64 8.12 5.08
C GLY A 97 -5.70 7.01 4.62
N ALA A 98 -5.85 5.76 5.08
CA ALA A 98 -5.09 4.64 4.56
C ALA A 98 -5.32 4.47 3.06
N ILE A 99 -4.23 4.26 2.31
CA ILE A 99 -4.26 4.08 0.85
C ILE A 99 -3.90 2.62 0.55
N LEU A 100 -4.79 1.95 -0.17
CA LEU A 100 -4.59 0.60 -0.68
C LEU A 100 -4.77 0.58 -2.19
N TRP A 101 -4.25 -0.47 -2.82
CA TRP A 101 -4.41 -0.67 -4.25
C TRP A 101 -5.38 -1.79 -4.54
N ILE A 102 -6.25 -1.57 -5.51
CA ILE A 102 -7.05 -2.63 -6.13
C ILE A 102 -6.20 -3.27 -7.21
N VAL A 103 -6.08 -4.59 -7.13
CA VAL A 103 -5.28 -5.40 -8.06
C VAL A 103 -6.20 -6.41 -8.74
N SER A 104 -6.10 -6.54 -10.05
CA SER A 104 -6.80 -7.56 -10.83
C SER A 104 -5.77 -8.32 -11.67
N ASN A 105 -5.78 -9.65 -11.57
CA ASN A 105 -4.83 -10.53 -12.27
C ASN A 105 -3.36 -10.13 -12.04
N GLY A 106 -3.01 -9.72 -10.82
CA GLY A 106 -1.66 -9.28 -10.49
C GLY A 106 -1.29 -7.88 -10.99
N ILE A 107 -2.20 -7.18 -11.66
CA ILE A 107 -1.97 -5.84 -12.21
C ILE A 107 -2.68 -4.80 -11.35
N PRO A 108 -1.96 -3.80 -10.81
CA PRO A 108 -2.58 -2.68 -10.11
C PRO A 108 -3.52 -1.91 -11.03
N GLN A 109 -4.73 -1.66 -10.55
CA GLN A 109 -5.76 -0.95 -11.32
C GLN A 109 -5.84 0.52 -10.90
N TYR A 110 -6.13 0.75 -9.63
CA TYR A 110 -6.24 2.08 -9.04
C TYR A 110 -6.06 2.01 -7.53
N ALA A 111 -5.72 3.13 -6.93
CA ALA A 111 -5.64 3.26 -5.49
C ALA A 111 -7.00 3.68 -4.90
N VAL A 112 -7.25 3.26 -3.68
CA VAL A 112 -8.41 3.66 -2.89
C VAL A 112 -7.95 4.21 -1.55
N ARG A 113 -8.68 5.18 -1.00
CA ARG A 113 -8.42 5.78 0.31
C ARG A 113 -9.58 5.47 1.25
N SER A 114 -9.25 5.07 2.48
CA SER A 114 -10.26 4.91 3.53
C SER A 114 -10.81 6.28 3.96
N THR A 115 -12.13 6.41 4.00
CA THR A 115 -12.86 7.63 4.44
C THR A 115 -13.29 7.57 5.90
N ILE A 116 -13.19 6.39 6.53
CA ILE A 116 -13.59 6.14 7.92
C ILE A 116 -12.44 5.51 8.71
N ASN A 117 -12.47 5.61 10.03
CA ASN A 117 -11.59 4.84 10.89
C ASN A 117 -12.09 3.40 11.02
N ASN A 118 -11.17 2.49 11.36
CA ASN A 118 -11.46 1.08 11.60
C ASN A 118 -12.20 0.42 10.44
N ASN A 119 -11.83 0.75 9.21
CA ASN A 119 -12.47 0.21 8.02
C ASN A 119 -12.02 -1.23 7.78
N THR A 120 -12.92 -2.18 7.97
CA THR A 120 -12.68 -3.61 7.76
C THR A 120 -13.18 -4.13 6.41
N ASN A 121 -13.85 -3.28 5.61
CA ASN A 121 -14.36 -3.68 4.32
C ASN A 121 -13.23 -3.93 3.32
N ASN A 122 -13.31 -5.01 2.58
CA ASN A 122 -12.41 -5.26 1.47
C ASN A 122 -12.82 -4.41 0.26
N PRO A 123 -12.02 -3.41 -0.16
CA PRO A 123 -12.40 -2.49 -1.22
C PRO A 123 -12.52 -3.16 -2.60
N ALA A 124 -11.95 -4.35 -2.79
CA ALA A 124 -12.11 -5.11 -4.03
C ALA A 124 -13.51 -5.69 -4.21
N SER A 125 -14.27 -5.86 -3.11
CA SER A 125 -15.64 -6.41 -3.14
C SER A 125 -16.68 -5.49 -2.50
N ASN A 126 -16.27 -4.59 -1.61
CA ASN A 126 -17.14 -3.68 -0.89
C ASN A 126 -16.48 -2.32 -0.69
N MET A 127 -16.89 -1.33 -1.47
CA MET A 127 -16.36 0.03 -1.43
C MET A 127 -16.90 0.88 -0.27
N THR A 128 -17.76 0.34 0.62
CA THR A 128 -18.25 1.09 1.78
C THR A 128 -17.09 1.58 2.64
N GLY A 129 -17.00 2.89 2.88
CA GLY A 129 -15.91 3.52 3.62
C GLY A 129 -14.61 3.67 2.81
N TRP A 130 -14.64 3.41 1.52
CA TRP A 130 -13.54 3.65 0.59
C TRP A 130 -13.94 4.62 -0.51
N GLU A 131 -13.01 5.39 -0.99
CA GLU A 131 -13.14 6.22 -2.19
C GLU A 131 -11.97 5.96 -3.14
N ALA A 132 -12.22 5.98 -4.43
CA ALA A 132 -11.14 5.85 -5.41
C ALA A 132 -10.22 7.09 -5.37
N CYS A 133 -8.91 6.86 -5.27
CA CYS A 133 -7.94 7.92 -5.48
C CYS A 133 -7.86 8.19 -6.98
N THR A 134 -7.89 9.46 -7.37
CA THR A 134 -7.84 9.90 -8.76
C THR A 134 -6.47 9.73 -9.42
N ILE A 135 -5.49 9.17 -8.71
CA ILE A 135 -4.21 8.80 -9.28
C ILE A 135 -4.40 7.50 -10.07
N ASN A 136 -4.78 7.62 -11.32
CA ASN A 136 -4.72 6.51 -12.25
C ASN A 136 -3.34 6.50 -12.92
N PRO A 137 -2.42 5.59 -12.57
CA PRO A 137 -1.09 5.54 -13.17
C PRO A 137 -1.09 5.15 -14.65
N TYR A 138 -2.21 4.63 -15.15
CA TYR A 138 -2.38 4.23 -16.55
C TYR A 138 -3.27 5.18 -17.36
N GLY A 139 -3.46 6.40 -16.86
CA GLY A 139 -3.78 7.59 -17.66
C GLY A 139 -4.86 7.45 -18.72
N SER A 140 -6.04 6.97 -18.41
CA SER A 140 -7.18 7.35 -19.22
C SER A 140 -8.35 7.67 -18.31
N GLN A 141 -8.70 8.94 -18.33
CA GLN A 141 -9.84 9.54 -17.68
C GLN A 141 -9.58 10.00 -16.23
N MET A 142 -9.22 11.26 -16.11
CA MET A 142 -9.55 12.04 -14.93
C MET A 142 -11.09 12.16 -14.84
N SER A 143 -11.77 11.04 -14.64
CA SER A 143 -13.18 11.05 -14.40
C SER A 143 -13.38 11.26 -12.90
N GLY A 144 -13.81 12.43 -12.52
CA GLY A 144 -14.30 12.74 -11.18
C GLY A 144 -13.46 13.70 -10.35
N TYR A 145 -12.43 14.37 -10.90
CA TYR A 145 -11.69 15.38 -10.13
C TYR A 145 -12.45 16.70 -9.94
N TYR A 146 -13.45 16.96 -10.75
CA TYR A 146 -14.32 18.12 -10.58
C TYR A 146 -15.70 17.64 -10.16
N SER A 147 -16.02 17.82 -8.87
CA SER A 147 -17.34 17.50 -8.32
C SER A 147 -18.51 18.20 -9.03
N ASP A 148 -18.18 19.25 -9.79
CA ASP A 148 -19.17 20.08 -10.46
C ASP A 148 -19.29 19.80 -11.97
N VAL A 149 -18.43 18.92 -12.52
CA VAL A 149 -18.46 18.56 -13.94
C VAL A 149 -18.67 17.05 -14.05
N THR A 150 -19.88 16.63 -14.31
CA THR A 150 -20.16 15.21 -14.58
C THR A 150 -19.47 14.79 -15.89
N ALA A 151 -19.08 13.53 -16.00
CA ALA A 151 -18.45 12.97 -17.22
C ALA A 151 -19.33 13.19 -18.47
N ALA A 152 -20.60 13.49 -18.28
CA ALA A 152 -21.54 13.89 -19.33
C ALA A 152 -21.34 15.34 -19.82
N GLN A 153 -20.64 16.20 -19.08
CA GLN A 153 -20.49 17.62 -19.38
C GLN A 153 -19.25 17.94 -20.22
N LEU A 154 -18.22 17.10 -20.21
CA LEU A 154 -17.04 17.22 -21.07
C LEU A 154 -17.08 16.13 -22.15
N ARG A 155 -17.90 16.32 -23.18
CA ARG A 155 -18.08 15.27 -24.17
C ARG A 155 -17.12 15.38 -25.36
N ASN A 156 -16.89 16.57 -25.89
CA ASN A 156 -16.07 16.74 -27.08
C ASN A 156 -15.60 18.18 -27.27
N ILE A 157 -14.46 18.34 -27.88
CA ILE A 157 -14.08 19.58 -28.56
C ILE A 157 -14.43 19.38 -30.03
N LYS A 158 -15.33 20.20 -30.56
CA LYS A 158 -15.67 20.22 -31.99
C LYS A 158 -15.07 21.47 -32.65
N ILE A 159 -14.35 21.26 -33.73
CA ILE A 159 -13.91 22.36 -34.61
C ILE A 159 -15.04 22.57 -35.61
N VAL A 160 -15.54 23.78 -35.70
CA VAL A 160 -16.62 24.18 -36.59
C VAL A 160 -16.25 25.48 -37.31
N THR A 161 -16.82 25.70 -38.46
CA THR A 161 -16.62 26.94 -39.22
C THR A 161 -17.68 28.01 -38.91
N GLU A 162 -18.75 27.61 -38.26
CA GLU A 162 -19.84 28.48 -37.83
C GLU A 162 -20.35 28.09 -36.44
N GLU A 163 -20.90 29.05 -35.71
CA GLU A 163 -21.53 28.78 -34.41
C GLU A 163 -22.77 27.90 -34.61
N PRO A 164 -22.86 26.75 -33.96
CA PRO A 164 -24.01 25.89 -34.12
C PRO A 164 -25.28 26.53 -33.50
N ALA A 165 -26.39 26.50 -34.21
CA ALA A 165 -27.65 27.07 -33.79
C ALA A 165 -28.17 26.47 -32.46
N THR A 166 -27.72 25.23 -32.12
CA THR A 166 -28.00 24.57 -30.85
C THR A 166 -26.74 23.89 -30.35
N GLY A 167 -26.22 24.32 -29.22
CA GLY A 167 -25.06 23.70 -28.57
C GLY A 167 -25.45 22.39 -27.88
N VAL A 168 -24.55 21.42 -27.90
CA VAL A 168 -24.67 20.20 -27.07
C VAL A 168 -23.99 20.46 -25.73
N ASN A 169 -24.72 20.29 -24.64
CA ASN A 169 -24.19 20.49 -23.30
C ASN A 169 -22.91 19.66 -23.08
N GLY A 170 -21.86 20.29 -22.57
CA GLY A 170 -20.54 19.67 -22.36
C GLY A 170 -19.67 19.58 -23.61
N THR A 171 -20.02 20.25 -24.70
CA THR A 171 -19.19 20.37 -25.90
C THR A 171 -18.57 21.76 -25.97
N ILE A 172 -17.28 21.84 -26.17
CA ILE A 172 -16.56 23.05 -26.49
C ILE A 172 -16.49 23.16 -28.03
N TYR A 173 -16.98 24.26 -28.60
CA TYR A 173 -16.88 24.53 -30.01
C TYR A 173 -15.71 25.50 -30.24
N ALA A 174 -14.71 25.09 -31.01
CA ALA A 174 -13.67 25.97 -31.52
C ALA A 174 -14.06 26.40 -32.92
N ILE A 175 -14.35 27.70 -33.11
CA ILE A 175 -14.70 28.27 -34.39
C ILE A 175 -13.40 28.68 -35.08
N ILE A 176 -13.15 28.16 -36.27
CA ILE A 176 -12.05 28.60 -37.13
C ILE A 176 -12.61 29.50 -38.22
N GLU A 177 -12.09 30.74 -38.25
CA GLU A 177 -12.38 31.64 -39.36
C GLU A 177 -11.71 31.12 -40.66
N SER A 178 -12.47 31.06 -41.73
CA SER A 178 -12.01 30.58 -43.03
C SER A 178 -11.27 31.70 -43.80
#